data_b3f5e50ccde9d7ca68591afcd1cc8035
#
_entry.id   b3f5e50ccde9d7ca68591afcd1cc8035
#
_cell.length_a   1.000
_cell.length_b   1.000
_cell.length_c   1.000
_cell.angle_alpha   90.00
_cell.angle_beta   90.00
_cell.angle_gamma   90.00
#
_symmetry.space_group_name_H-M   'P 1'
#
loop_
_entity.id
_entity.type
_entity.pdbx_description
1 polymer ?
#
loop_
_entity_poly.entity_id
_entity_poly.type
_entity_poly.pdbx_seq_one_letter_code
_entity_poly.pdbx_strand_id
1 'polypeptide(L)'
;MLCQFTVKNFKSIREEVTFDMQAAAISEHEDRVIKGTDGELYLPVSAVYGPNGGGKSNVLEALHSLVMKVLRPLYATSNNEDIAIRMKKLIIEPFAFDKETINEPTEFELFFRTALAEYRYELIVKKEVIEYERLDRIKLETGRKSALFERDKKEISLKGTFAKLKTSDELSDTLPLLSYLGITYSKNDVVRDVLGWFDEGIDFLNYGNPMQELRMAVSKSEDVKRLMLQMIQEMDLDIIDFRVEENENDRIEVFTKHI
;
A
#
# COMPACT_ATOMS: atom_id res chain seq x y z
N MET A 1 7.40 5.21 -3.99
CA MET A 1 7.82 5.64 -2.62
C MET A 1 6.61 6.19 -1.90
N LEU A 2 6.37 5.82 -0.64
CA LEU A 2 5.38 6.45 0.23
C LEU A 2 5.89 7.84 0.64
N CYS A 3 5.04 8.86 0.50
CA CYS A 3 5.37 10.23 0.91
C CYS A 3 4.63 10.59 2.21
N GLN A 4 3.31 10.38 2.24
CA GLN A 4 2.50 10.68 3.41
C GLN A 4 1.25 9.80 3.41
N PHE A 5 0.79 9.40 4.58
CA PHE A 5 -0.46 8.69 4.76
C PHE A 5 -1.23 9.26 5.94
N THR A 6 -2.48 9.62 5.71
CA THR A 6 -3.39 10.14 6.73
C THR A 6 -4.60 9.24 6.84
N VAL A 7 -5.03 8.98 8.06
CA VAL A 7 -6.20 8.16 8.36
C VAL A 7 -7.01 8.77 9.51
N LYS A 8 -8.33 8.67 9.41
CA LYS A 8 -9.27 9.08 10.46
C LYS A 8 -10.37 8.04 10.62
N ASN A 9 -10.85 7.88 11.84
CA ASN A 9 -11.93 6.96 12.19
C ASN A 9 -11.66 5.50 11.77
N PHE A 10 -10.56 4.93 12.26
CA PHE A 10 -10.18 3.55 11.97
C PHE A 10 -9.72 2.82 13.24
N LYS A 11 -10.38 1.74 13.62
CA LYS A 11 -10.07 0.88 14.80
C LYS A 11 -9.85 1.69 16.09
N SER A 12 -8.61 1.86 16.57
CA SER A 12 -8.29 2.67 17.75
C SER A 12 -7.99 4.14 17.42
N ILE A 13 -8.01 4.51 16.15
CA ILE A 13 -7.74 5.87 15.68
C ILE A 13 -9.09 6.59 15.52
N ARG A 14 -9.35 7.58 16.40
CA ARG A 14 -10.56 8.40 16.32
C ARG A 14 -10.33 9.63 15.46
N GLU A 15 -9.40 10.46 15.88
CA GLU A 15 -9.03 11.69 15.19
C GLU A 15 -8.05 11.40 14.06
N GLU A 16 -7.81 12.39 13.24
CA GLU A 16 -6.85 12.29 12.14
C GLU A 16 -5.42 12.04 12.65
N VAL A 17 -4.77 11.05 12.06
CA VAL A 17 -3.37 10.71 12.29
C VAL A 17 -2.66 10.69 10.96
N THR A 18 -1.55 11.44 10.86
CA THR A 18 -0.70 11.51 9.69
C THR A 18 0.64 10.83 9.94
N PHE A 19 1.00 9.89 9.07
CA PHE A 19 2.32 9.29 8.96
C PHE A 19 3.05 9.95 7.81
N ASP A 20 4.06 10.78 8.11
CA ASP A 20 4.76 11.61 7.14
C ASP A 20 6.20 11.13 6.96
N MET A 21 6.60 10.92 5.71
CA MET A 21 7.96 10.56 5.32
C MET A 21 8.76 11.75 4.79
N GLN A 22 8.19 12.96 4.75
CA GLN A 22 8.92 14.15 4.36
C GLN A 22 9.97 14.51 5.43
N ALA A 23 11.19 14.78 5.00
CA ALA A 23 12.25 15.15 5.93
C ALA A 23 12.06 16.59 6.42
N ALA A 24 12.26 16.81 7.71
CA ALA A 24 12.29 18.15 8.26
C ALA A 24 13.46 18.96 7.68
N ALA A 25 13.31 20.28 7.61
CA ALA A 25 14.33 21.20 7.12
C ALA A 25 15.44 21.37 8.18
N ILE A 26 16.25 20.32 8.37
CA ILE A 26 17.43 20.33 9.22
C ILE A 26 18.67 20.06 8.38
N SER A 27 19.80 20.70 8.74
CA SER A 27 21.08 20.54 8.00
C SER A 27 21.88 19.30 8.41
N GLU A 28 21.46 18.61 9.47
CA GLU A 28 22.12 17.38 9.92
C GLU A 28 21.66 16.19 9.08
N HIS A 29 22.61 15.33 8.69
CA HIS A 29 22.34 14.09 7.96
C HIS A 29 21.70 14.25 6.57
N GLU A 30 21.95 15.36 5.87
CA GLU A 30 21.45 15.57 4.49
C GLU A 30 21.92 14.48 3.50
N ASP A 31 23.00 13.79 3.80
CA ASP A 31 23.52 12.64 3.06
C ASP A 31 22.68 11.36 3.23
N ARG A 32 21.78 11.33 4.21
CA ARG A 32 20.95 10.18 4.57
C ARG A 32 19.52 10.26 4.03
N VAL A 33 19.11 11.39 3.49
CA VAL A 33 17.74 11.58 2.95
C VAL A 33 17.67 11.23 1.47
N ILE A 34 16.49 10.82 1.02
CA ILE A 34 16.19 10.58 -0.39
C ILE A 34 15.80 11.91 -1.02
N LYS A 35 16.56 12.34 -2.04
CA LYS A 35 16.25 13.56 -2.79
C LYS A 35 15.29 13.25 -3.94
N GLY A 36 14.13 13.88 -3.91
CA GLY A 36 13.21 13.88 -5.03
C GLY A 36 13.75 14.71 -6.21
N THR A 37 13.29 14.44 -7.42
CA THR A 37 13.68 15.18 -8.64
C THR A 37 13.24 16.65 -8.64
N ASP A 38 12.29 17.00 -7.78
CA ASP A 38 11.77 18.34 -7.53
C ASP A 38 12.49 19.07 -6.38
N GLY A 39 13.47 18.41 -5.74
CA GLY A 39 14.23 18.96 -4.63
C GLY A 39 13.63 18.67 -3.25
N GLU A 40 12.45 18.08 -3.17
CA GLU A 40 11.87 17.63 -1.90
C GLU A 40 12.69 16.49 -1.29
N LEU A 41 12.75 16.45 0.04
CA LEU A 41 13.56 15.50 0.80
C LEU A 41 12.66 14.54 1.57
N TYR A 42 13.00 13.25 1.55
CA TYR A 42 12.23 12.19 2.19
C TYR A 42 13.11 11.32 3.08
N LEU A 43 12.51 10.82 4.16
CA LEU A 43 13.16 9.90 5.08
C LEU A 43 13.22 8.50 4.46
N PRO A 44 14.39 7.81 4.46
CA PRO A 44 14.48 6.42 4.02
C PRO A 44 13.87 5.44 5.02
N VAL A 45 13.79 5.83 6.29
CA VAL A 45 13.28 5.02 7.41
C VAL A 45 12.53 5.90 8.38
N SER A 46 11.42 5.40 8.89
CA SER A 46 10.68 5.99 10.00
C SER A 46 10.35 4.93 11.05
N ALA A 47 10.38 5.29 12.31
CA ALA A 47 10.06 4.41 13.42
C ALA A 47 8.93 4.99 14.26
N VAL A 48 7.91 4.17 14.55
CA VAL A 48 6.75 4.56 15.34
C VAL A 48 6.88 3.99 16.76
N TYR A 49 6.99 4.87 17.74
CA TYR A 49 7.09 4.53 19.17
C TYR A 49 5.82 4.91 19.92
N GLY A 50 5.59 4.22 21.04
CA GLY A 50 4.48 4.54 21.95
C GLY A 50 4.11 3.34 22.83
N PRO A 51 3.17 3.51 23.80
CA PRO A 51 2.75 2.46 24.71
C PRO A 51 2.03 1.32 23.98
N ASN A 52 1.98 0.14 24.60
CA ASN A 52 1.17 -0.96 24.10
C ASN A 52 -0.31 -0.55 24.09
N GLY A 53 -1.03 -0.91 23.03
CA GLY A 53 -2.41 -0.46 22.82
C GLY A 53 -2.56 0.96 22.27
N GLY A 54 -1.47 1.71 22.06
CA GLY A 54 -1.50 3.10 21.56
C GLY A 54 -1.78 3.27 20.06
N GLY A 55 -2.21 2.21 19.36
CA GLY A 55 -2.62 2.31 17.95
C GLY A 55 -1.50 2.27 16.93
N LYS A 56 -0.22 2.07 17.32
CA LYS A 56 0.92 2.05 16.40
C LYS A 56 0.73 1.13 15.18
N SER A 57 0.33 -0.11 15.42
CA SER A 57 0.07 -1.09 14.36
C SER A 57 -1.16 -0.73 13.52
N ASN A 58 -2.13 0.00 14.10
CA ASN A 58 -3.35 0.36 13.40
C ASN A 58 -3.11 1.39 12.28
N VAL A 59 -2.05 2.21 12.37
CA VAL A 59 -1.68 3.11 11.25
C VAL A 59 -1.21 2.29 10.04
N LEU A 60 -0.34 1.30 10.27
CA LEU A 60 0.12 0.41 9.20
C LEU A 60 -1.00 -0.48 8.67
N GLU A 61 -1.88 -0.95 9.55
CA GLU A 61 -3.05 -1.75 9.18
C GLU A 61 -4.08 -0.93 8.39
N ALA A 62 -4.23 0.35 8.69
CA ALA A 62 -5.04 1.27 7.91
C ALA A 62 -4.50 1.45 6.49
N LEU A 63 -3.18 1.67 6.36
CA LEU A 63 -2.53 1.75 5.04
C LEU A 63 -2.68 0.44 4.25
N HIS A 64 -2.44 -0.71 4.89
CA HIS A 64 -2.70 -2.02 4.30
C HIS A 64 -4.15 -2.17 3.84
N SER A 65 -5.11 -1.74 4.68
CA SER A 65 -6.54 -1.79 4.37
C SER A 65 -6.90 -0.95 3.14
N LEU A 66 -6.32 0.24 3.01
CA LEU A 66 -6.48 1.09 1.83
C LEU A 66 -5.94 0.40 0.57
N VAL A 67 -4.71 -0.11 0.63
CA VAL A 67 -4.05 -0.79 -0.50
C VAL A 67 -4.87 -2.01 -0.93
N MET A 68 -5.31 -2.83 0.02
CA MET A 68 -6.12 -4.01 -0.27
C MET A 68 -7.53 -3.67 -0.76
N LYS A 69 -8.13 -2.56 -0.35
CA LYS A 69 -9.42 -2.10 -0.87
C LYS A 69 -9.34 -1.79 -2.37
N VAL A 70 -8.21 -1.26 -2.82
CA VAL A 70 -7.93 -0.98 -4.24
C VAL A 70 -7.58 -2.23 -5.02
N LEU A 71 -6.68 -3.08 -4.50
CA LEU A 71 -6.13 -4.23 -5.25
C LEU A 71 -7.06 -5.43 -5.32
N ARG A 72 -7.82 -5.68 -4.27
CA ARG A 72 -8.65 -6.88 -4.16
C ARG A 72 -9.60 -7.11 -5.34
N PRO A 73 -10.33 -6.10 -5.87
CA PRO A 73 -11.17 -6.30 -7.03
C PRO A 73 -10.39 -6.70 -8.29
N LEU A 74 -9.15 -6.21 -8.44
CA LEU A 74 -8.27 -6.55 -9.56
C LEU A 74 -7.87 -8.03 -9.51
N TYR A 75 -7.52 -8.52 -8.33
CA TYR A 75 -7.13 -9.92 -8.14
C TYR A 75 -8.31 -10.89 -8.20
N ALA A 76 -9.50 -10.47 -7.76
CA ALA A 76 -10.71 -11.30 -7.86
C ALA A 76 -11.11 -11.60 -9.32
N THR A 77 -10.63 -10.79 -10.27
CA THR A 77 -10.81 -11.04 -11.72
C THR A 77 -9.69 -11.91 -12.31
N SER A 78 -8.63 -12.20 -11.55
CA SER A 78 -7.57 -13.10 -11.99
C SER A 78 -7.98 -14.56 -11.77
N ASN A 79 -7.65 -15.46 -12.73
CA ASN A 79 -7.94 -16.89 -12.63
C ASN A 79 -6.98 -17.64 -11.66
N ASN A 80 -6.33 -16.96 -10.75
CA ASN A 80 -5.37 -17.54 -9.83
C ASN A 80 -6.04 -17.85 -8.48
N GLU A 81 -6.34 -19.13 -8.22
CA GLU A 81 -6.99 -19.59 -6.99
C GLU A 81 -6.20 -19.28 -5.72
N ASP A 82 -4.86 -19.29 -5.77
CA ASP A 82 -3.99 -18.98 -4.63
C ASP A 82 -4.13 -17.52 -4.17
N ILE A 83 -4.43 -16.63 -5.09
CA ILE A 83 -4.67 -15.22 -4.81
C ILE A 83 -6.05 -15.02 -4.18
N ALA A 84 -7.06 -15.73 -4.66
CA ALA A 84 -8.42 -15.65 -4.13
C ALA A 84 -8.52 -16.13 -2.65
N ILE A 85 -7.73 -17.13 -2.26
CA ILE A 85 -7.68 -17.66 -0.88
C ILE A 85 -7.05 -16.64 0.08
N ARG A 86 -6.05 -15.86 -0.35
CA ARG A 86 -5.39 -14.83 0.45
C ARG A 86 -6.28 -13.61 0.72
N MET A 87 -7.33 -13.45 -0.06
CA MET A 87 -8.23 -12.31 -0.04
C MET A 87 -9.43 -12.51 0.88
N LYS A 88 -9.18 -12.78 2.19
CA LYS A 88 -10.24 -12.69 3.20
C LYS A 88 -10.95 -11.34 3.07
N LYS A 89 -12.25 -11.34 3.28
CA LYS A 89 -13.07 -10.11 3.27
C LYS A 89 -12.42 -9.10 4.23
N LEU A 90 -11.86 -8.05 3.67
CA LEU A 90 -11.29 -6.97 4.45
C LEU A 90 -12.43 -6.06 4.86
N ILE A 91 -12.69 -5.95 6.14
CA ILE A 91 -13.67 -5.04 6.70
C ILE A 91 -12.91 -3.82 7.22
N ILE A 92 -13.29 -2.65 6.74
CA ILE A 92 -12.81 -1.38 7.28
C ILE A 92 -13.64 -1.09 8.52
N GLU A 93 -13.01 -1.19 9.69
CA GLU A 93 -13.66 -1.03 10.98
C GLU A 93 -13.48 0.41 11.48
N PRO A 94 -14.58 1.17 11.70
CA PRO A 94 -14.50 2.50 12.29
C PRO A 94 -14.10 2.41 13.78
N PHE A 95 -13.80 3.56 14.38
CA PHE A 95 -13.51 3.65 15.81
C PHE A 95 -14.75 3.24 16.63
N ALA A 96 -14.61 2.16 17.40
CA ALA A 96 -15.74 1.48 18.05
C ALA A 96 -16.04 1.99 19.47
N PHE A 97 -15.18 2.81 20.06
CA PHE A 97 -15.32 3.25 21.46
C PHE A 97 -16.19 4.51 21.65
N ASP A 98 -16.77 5.02 20.54
CA ASP A 98 -17.69 6.15 20.56
C ASP A 98 -18.90 5.80 19.67
N LYS A 99 -20.11 6.06 20.19
CA LYS A 99 -21.38 5.75 19.48
C LYS A 99 -21.59 6.61 18.24
N GLU A 100 -21.00 7.78 18.20
CA GLU A 100 -21.11 8.70 17.05
C GLU A 100 -20.23 8.22 15.90
N THR A 101 -18.96 7.93 16.19
CA THR A 101 -17.95 7.55 15.19
C THR A 101 -18.19 6.21 14.51
N ILE A 102 -18.92 5.27 15.14
CA ILE A 102 -19.32 3.99 14.52
C ILE A 102 -20.15 4.21 13.23
N ASN A 103 -20.87 5.33 13.17
CA ASN A 103 -21.72 5.66 12.01
C ASN A 103 -21.08 6.71 11.09
N GLU A 104 -19.89 7.18 11.38
CA GLU A 104 -19.10 8.05 10.51
C GLU A 104 -18.26 7.25 9.52
N PRO A 105 -17.88 7.83 8.38
CA PRO A 105 -16.99 7.16 7.44
C PRO A 105 -15.57 7.07 8.00
N THR A 106 -14.81 6.09 7.51
CA THR A 106 -13.36 6.06 7.61
C THR A 106 -12.78 6.85 6.45
N GLU A 107 -11.86 7.74 6.73
CA GLU A 107 -11.22 8.62 5.76
C GLU A 107 -9.75 8.25 5.60
N PHE A 108 -9.30 8.11 4.35
CA PHE A 108 -7.91 7.85 3.97
C PHE A 108 -7.42 8.89 2.99
N GLU A 109 -6.20 9.37 3.20
CA GLU A 109 -5.48 10.19 2.25
C GLU A 109 -4.05 9.65 2.10
N LEU A 110 -3.59 9.48 0.86
CA LEU A 110 -2.32 8.88 0.53
C LEU A 110 -1.59 9.72 -0.50
N PHE A 111 -0.36 10.15 -0.17
CA PHE A 111 0.58 10.73 -1.12
C PHE A 111 1.68 9.72 -1.40
N PHE A 112 1.92 9.45 -2.66
CA PHE A 112 2.95 8.52 -3.09
C PHE A 112 3.59 8.94 -4.41
N ARG A 113 4.80 8.47 -4.64
CA ARG A 113 5.57 8.76 -5.87
C ARG A 113 5.93 7.49 -6.60
N THR A 114 5.80 7.58 -7.91
CA THR A 114 6.40 6.68 -8.89
C THR A 114 7.64 7.35 -9.51
N ALA A 115 8.24 6.74 -10.54
CA ALA A 115 9.28 7.38 -11.31
C ALA A 115 8.77 8.57 -12.16
N LEU A 116 7.47 8.64 -12.44
CA LEU A 116 6.88 9.59 -13.40
C LEU A 116 6.11 10.73 -12.72
N ALA A 117 5.52 10.49 -11.57
CA ALA A 117 4.63 11.44 -10.94
C ALA A 117 4.49 11.23 -9.44
N GLU A 118 4.04 12.28 -8.76
CA GLU A 118 3.44 12.19 -7.44
C GLU A 118 1.93 12.12 -7.59
N TYR A 119 1.32 11.29 -6.78
CA TYR A 119 -0.13 11.10 -6.73
C TYR A 119 -0.66 11.39 -5.33
N ARG A 120 -1.85 11.98 -5.28
CA ARG A 120 -2.68 12.09 -4.10
C ARG A 120 -3.94 11.29 -4.32
N TYR A 121 -4.17 10.31 -3.49
CA TYR A 121 -5.35 9.47 -3.52
C TYR A 121 -6.15 9.64 -2.23
N GLU A 122 -7.41 10.00 -2.35
CA GLU A 122 -8.36 10.12 -1.24
C GLU A 122 -9.45 9.06 -1.40
N LEU A 123 -9.80 8.40 -0.30
CA LEU A 123 -10.88 7.42 -0.24
C LEU A 123 -11.64 7.58 1.08
N ILE A 124 -12.95 7.81 0.99
CA ILE A 124 -13.85 7.87 2.12
C ILE A 124 -14.85 6.73 2.02
N VAL A 125 -14.86 5.84 3.03
CA VAL A 125 -15.64 4.61 3.04
C VAL A 125 -16.52 4.54 4.28
N LYS A 126 -17.80 4.26 4.08
CA LYS A 126 -18.75 4.01 5.16
C LYS A 126 -19.42 2.65 4.98
N LYS A 127 -19.19 1.72 5.90
CA LYS A 127 -19.80 0.36 5.83
C LYS A 127 -19.64 -0.28 4.45
N GLU A 128 -18.42 -0.33 3.92
CA GLU A 128 -18.07 -0.84 2.58
C GLU A 128 -18.47 0.08 1.39
N VAL A 129 -19.41 1.01 1.56
CA VAL A 129 -19.83 1.94 0.52
C VAL A 129 -18.82 3.08 0.40
N ILE A 130 -18.44 3.41 -0.82
CA ILE A 130 -17.57 4.53 -1.13
C ILE A 130 -18.42 5.80 -1.20
N GLU A 131 -18.19 6.71 -0.27
CA GLU A 131 -18.85 8.01 -0.25
C GLU A 131 -18.09 9.03 -1.09
N TYR A 132 -16.74 8.95 -1.09
CA TYR A 132 -15.89 9.84 -1.88
C TYR A 132 -14.62 9.13 -2.34
N GLU A 133 -14.16 9.44 -3.54
CA GLU A 133 -12.90 8.95 -4.08
C GLU A 133 -12.32 9.98 -5.05
N ARG A 134 -11.02 10.26 -4.93
CA ARG A 134 -10.32 11.23 -5.77
C ARG A 134 -8.89 10.82 -6.04
N LEU A 135 -8.43 11.07 -7.25
CA LEU A 135 -7.03 10.91 -7.65
C LEU A 135 -6.54 12.18 -8.35
N ASP A 136 -5.51 12.78 -7.77
CA ASP A 136 -4.75 13.87 -8.36
C ASP A 136 -3.35 13.42 -8.77
N ARG A 137 -2.76 14.10 -9.74
CA ARG A 137 -1.41 13.83 -10.26
C ARG A 137 -0.60 15.10 -10.35
N ILE A 138 0.67 15.04 -9.92
CA ILE A 138 1.68 16.06 -10.15
C ILE A 138 2.79 15.42 -10.98
N LYS A 139 3.02 15.88 -12.20
CA LYS A 139 4.16 15.40 -13.01
C LYS A 139 5.44 15.92 -12.43
N LEU A 140 6.37 15.05 -12.05
CA LEU A 140 7.66 15.43 -11.44
C LEU A 140 8.51 16.26 -12.40
N GLU A 141 8.51 15.94 -13.70
CA GLU A 141 9.27 16.66 -14.73
C GLU A 141 8.86 18.13 -14.87
N THR A 142 7.57 18.45 -14.75
CA THR A 142 7.03 19.78 -15.08
C THR A 142 6.36 20.49 -13.90
N GLY A 143 6.18 19.81 -12.76
CA GLY A 143 5.39 20.30 -11.62
C GLY A 143 3.90 20.50 -11.93
N ARG A 144 3.40 20.06 -13.10
CA ARG A 144 2.02 20.28 -13.52
C ARG A 144 1.06 19.41 -12.71
N LYS A 145 0.19 20.08 -11.97
CA LYS A 145 -0.90 19.46 -11.21
C LYS A 145 -2.14 19.24 -12.09
N SER A 146 -2.79 18.09 -11.94
CA SER A 146 -4.04 17.77 -12.61
C SER A 146 -4.87 16.78 -11.80
N ALA A 147 -6.16 17.05 -11.64
CA ALA A 147 -7.10 16.03 -11.21
C ALA A 147 -7.26 14.99 -12.32
N LEU A 148 -7.29 13.71 -11.96
CA LEU A 148 -7.53 12.60 -12.87
C LEU A 148 -8.98 12.13 -12.80
N PHE A 149 -9.49 11.97 -11.61
CA PHE A 149 -10.91 11.71 -11.37
C PHE A 149 -11.37 12.22 -10.01
N GLU A 150 -12.66 12.36 -9.88
CA GLU A 150 -13.38 12.63 -8.65
C GLU A 150 -14.71 11.89 -8.68
N ARG A 151 -15.05 11.23 -7.60
CA ARG A 151 -16.31 10.55 -7.37
C ARG A 151 -16.90 11.03 -6.06
N ASP A 152 -18.11 11.56 -6.10
CA ASP A 152 -18.93 11.84 -4.93
C ASP A 152 -20.16 10.94 -5.02
N LYS A 153 -20.17 9.89 -4.20
CA LYS A 153 -21.17 8.81 -4.22
C LYS A 153 -21.34 8.21 -5.62
N LYS A 154 -22.40 8.62 -6.35
CA LYS A 154 -22.70 8.16 -7.72
C LYS A 154 -22.24 9.11 -8.80
N GLU A 155 -21.90 10.35 -8.45
CA GLU A 155 -21.42 11.33 -9.41
C GLU A 155 -19.95 11.13 -9.70
N ILE A 156 -19.61 10.78 -10.95
CA ILE A 156 -18.25 10.50 -11.39
C ILE A 156 -17.83 11.53 -12.42
N SER A 157 -16.70 12.17 -12.18
CA SER A 157 -16.07 13.13 -13.07
C SER A 157 -14.66 12.67 -13.42
N LEU A 158 -14.44 12.26 -14.67
CA LEU A 158 -13.13 11.95 -15.21
C LEU A 158 -12.50 13.21 -15.78
N LYS A 159 -11.25 13.51 -15.40
CA LYS A 159 -10.56 14.77 -15.70
C LYS A 159 -9.18 14.53 -16.30
N GLY A 160 -8.53 15.57 -16.77
CA GLY A 160 -7.15 15.51 -17.25
C GLY A 160 -6.94 14.43 -18.32
N THR A 161 -5.98 13.54 -18.11
CA THR A 161 -5.69 12.44 -19.03
C THR A 161 -6.78 11.36 -19.05
N PHE A 162 -7.65 11.32 -18.05
CA PHE A 162 -8.76 10.37 -17.96
C PHE A 162 -10.07 10.89 -18.58
N ALA A 163 -10.13 12.16 -18.99
CA ALA A 163 -11.36 12.77 -19.54
C ALA A 163 -11.95 12.05 -20.78
N LYS A 164 -11.14 11.22 -21.47
CA LYS A 164 -11.58 10.42 -22.62
C LYS A 164 -12.03 9.00 -22.26
N LEU A 165 -11.78 8.58 -21.02
CA LEU A 165 -12.23 7.27 -20.52
C LEU A 165 -13.72 7.33 -20.22
N LYS A 166 -14.35 6.16 -20.14
CA LYS A 166 -15.77 6.02 -19.83
C LYS A 166 -15.95 5.17 -18.57
N THR A 167 -16.94 5.47 -17.80
CA THR A 167 -17.40 4.65 -16.66
C THR A 167 -18.71 3.95 -17.01
N SER A 168 -18.99 2.86 -16.31
CA SER A 168 -20.30 2.24 -16.37
C SER A 168 -21.31 3.03 -15.55
N ASP A 169 -22.52 3.19 -16.05
CA ASP A 169 -23.64 3.79 -15.30
C ASP A 169 -24.07 2.91 -14.10
N GLU A 170 -23.71 1.62 -14.13
CA GLU A 170 -23.99 0.62 -13.10
C GLU A 170 -22.78 0.31 -12.20
N LEU A 171 -21.82 1.25 -12.06
CA LEU A 171 -20.66 1.03 -11.18
C LEU A 171 -21.13 0.81 -9.75
N SER A 172 -20.72 -0.34 -9.16
CA SER A 172 -21.03 -0.67 -7.76
C SER A 172 -20.53 0.43 -6.82
N ASP A 173 -21.33 0.76 -5.80
CA ASP A 173 -20.98 1.72 -4.77
C ASP A 173 -19.89 1.20 -3.80
N THR A 174 -19.59 -0.11 -3.83
CA THR A 174 -18.53 -0.74 -3.03
C THR A 174 -17.22 -0.93 -3.79
N LEU A 175 -17.21 -0.76 -5.12
CA LEU A 175 -16.04 -0.92 -5.99
C LEU A 175 -15.32 0.42 -6.14
N PRO A 176 -14.03 0.54 -5.74
CA PRO A 176 -13.24 1.74 -6.02
C PRO A 176 -13.18 2.04 -7.53
N LEU A 177 -13.32 3.31 -7.87
CA LEU A 177 -13.20 3.77 -9.26
C LEU A 177 -11.81 3.49 -9.82
N LEU A 178 -10.76 3.64 -8.98
CA LEU A 178 -9.39 3.28 -9.36
C LEU A 178 -9.28 1.79 -9.73
N SER A 179 -9.92 0.90 -8.96
CA SER A 179 -9.97 -0.53 -9.27
C SER A 179 -10.73 -0.81 -10.56
N TYR A 180 -11.88 -0.17 -10.76
CA TYR A 180 -12.65 -0.27 -12.00
C TYR A 180 -11.83 0.17 -13.22
N LEU A 181 -11.12 1.29 -13.11
CA LEU A 181 -10.23 1.76 -14.17
C LEU A 181 -9.10 0.77 -14.46
N GLY A 182 -8.56 0.14 -13.42
CA GLY A 182 -7.55 -0.92 -13.56
C GLY A 182 -8.04 -2.13 -14.32
N ILE A 183 -9.25 -2.61 -14.01
CA ILE A 183 -9.88 -3.74 -14.71
C ILE A 183 -10.19 -3.39 -16.16
N THR A 184 -10.73 -2.21 -16.41
CA THR A 184 -11.25 -1.82 -17.72
C THR A 184 -10.17 -1.26 -18.65
N TYR A 185 -9.21 -0.53 -18.09
CA TYR A 185 -8.19 0.22 -18.84
C TYR A 185 -6.76 -0.16 -18.42
N SER A 186 -6.48 -1.45 -18.20
CA SER A 186 -5.17 -1.98 -17.78
C SER A 186 -4.00 -1.61 -18.70
N LYS A 187 -4.27 -1.24 -19.96
CA LYS A 187 -3.27 -0.76 -20.92
C LYS A 187 -3.01 0.75 -20.88
N ASN A 188 -3.76 1.50 -20.07
CA ASN A 188 -3.53 2.94 -19.93
C ASN A 188 -2.30 3.17 -19.05
N ASP A 189 -1.30 3.92 -19.56
CA ASP A 189 -0.02 4.09 -18.87
C ASP A 189 -0.15 4.73 -17.50
N VAL A 190 -1.07 5.69 -17.33
CA VAL A 190 -1.27 6.35 -16.03
C VAL A 190 -1.99 5.43 -15.04
N VAL A 191 -2.98 4.66 -15.48
CA VAL A 191 -3.65 3.65 -14.65
C VAL A 191 -2.65 2.61 -14.18
N ARG A 192 -1.79 2.14 -15.09
CA ARG A 192 -0.74 1.15 -14.78
C ARG A 192 0.31 1.71 -13.84
N ASP A 193 0.74 2.95 -14.01
CA ASP A 193 1.72 3.61 -13.15
C ASP A 193 1.20 3.73 -11.69
N VAL A 194 -0.06 4.17 -11.54
CA VAL A 194 -0.71 4.27 -10.23
C VAL A 194 -0.86 2.90 -9.58
N LEU A 195 -1.48 1.94 -10.28
CA LEU A 195 -1.75 0.61 -9.73
C LEU A 195 -0.47 -0.20 -9.49
N GLY A 196 0.57 -0.01 -10.29
CA GLY A 196 1.89 -0.62 -10.08
C GLY A 196 2.50 -0.20 -8.73
N TRP A 197 2.23 1.03 -8.27
CA TRP A 197 2.65 1.42 -6.93
C TRP A 197 1.89 0.67 -5.82
N PHE A 198 0.58 0.47 -5.98
CA PHE A 198 -0.22 -0.30 -5.02
C PHE A 198 0.18 -1.78 -4.98
N ASP A 199 0.54 -2.36 -6.12
CA ASP A 199 0.82 -3.80 -6.28
C ASP A 199 2.28 -4.17 -5.98
N GLU A 200 3.22 -3.38 -6.46
CA GLU A 200 4.66 -3.68 -6.40
C GLU A 200 5.46 -2.63 -5.62
N GLY A 201 4.91 -1.42 -5.45
CA GLY A 201 5.62 -0.28 -4.85
C GLY A 201 5.58 -0.23 -3.33
N ILE A 202 4.76 -1.06 -2.68
CA ILE A 202 4.64 -1.18 -1.23
C ILE A 202 4.45 -2.63 -0.81
N ASP A 203 5.13 -3.03 0.24
CA ASP A 203 5.01 -4.36 0.81
C ASP A 203 4.76 -4.29 2.33
N PHE A 204 4.00 -5.24 2.87
CA PHE A 204 3.61 -5.30 4.26
C PHE A 204 4.13 -6.60 4.90
N LEU A 205 5.15 -6.47 5.75
CA LEU A 205 5.68 -7.59 6.49
C LEU A 205 4.97 -7.73 7.85
N ASN A 206 4.28 -8.84 8.04
CA ASN A 206 3.64 -9.15 9.31
C ASN A 206 4.57 -9.99 10.20
N TYR A 207 4.98 -9.46 11.34
CA TYR A 207 5.80 -10.17 12.31
C TYR A 207 5.14 -11.43 12.90
N GLY A 208 3.83 -11.57 12.80
CA GLY A 208 3.11 -12.78 13.22
C GLY A 208 3.45 -14.02 12.39
N ASN A 209 3.84 -13.84 11.12
CA ASN A 209 4.32 -14.92 10.25
C ASN A 209 5.27 -14.42 9.14
N PRO A 210 6.40 -13.78 9.52
CA PRO A 210 7.35 -13.24 8.55
C PRO A 210 7.99 -14.33 7.68
N MET A 211 7.93 -15.56 8.16
CA MET A 211 8.57 -16.70 7.50
C MET A 211 7.86 -17.15 6.23
N GLN A 212 6.58 -16.91 6.07
CA GLN A 212 5.85 -17.40 4.91
C GLN A 212 6.16 -16.58 3.63
N GLU A 213 6.20 -15.27 3.74
CA GLU A 213 6.54 -14.37 2.62
C GLU A 213 8.02 -14.48 2.24
N LEU A 214 8.90 -14.51 3.25
CA LEU A 214 10.33 -14.71 3.06
C LEU A 214 10.62 -16.06 2.39
N ARG A 215 9.98 -17.13 2.81
CA ARG A 215 10.06 -18.47 2.23
C ARG A 215 9.69 -18.47 0.76
N MET A 216 8.61 -17.77 0.38
CA MET A 216 8.18 -17.68 -1.00
C MET A 216 9.17 -16.88 -1.87
N ALA A 217 9.73 -15.79 -1.35
CA ALA A 217 10.74 -15.02 -2.05
C ALA A 217 12.02 -15.85 -2.30
N VAL A 218 12.48 -16.58 -1.29
CA VAL A 218 13.68 -17.44 -1.38
C VAL A 218 13.47 -18.66 -2.29
N SER A 219 12.29 -19.28 -2.24
CA SER A 219 12.01 -20.45 -3.09
C SER A 219 11.92 -20.11 -4.58
N LYS A 220 11.68 -18.83 -4.93
CA LYS A 220 11.48 -18.38 -6.30
C LYS A 220 12.73 -17.79 -6.97
N SER A 221 13.78 -17.45 -6.22
CA SER A 221 14.93 -16.73 -6.76
C SER A 221 16.24 -17.11 -6.07
N GLU A 222 17.18 -17.70 -6.83
CA GLU A 222 18.55 -17.97 -6.38
C GLU A 222 19.32 -16.67 -6.05
N ASP A 223 19.00 -15.56 -6.68
CA ASP A 223 19.63 -14.27 -6.37
C ASP A 223 19.19 -13.75 -5.01
N VAL A 224 17.92 -13.88 -4.65
CA VAL A 224 17.41 -13.56 -3.29
C VAL A 224 18.04 -14.47 -2.27
N LYS A 225 18.17 -15.78 -2.52
CA LYS A 225 18.85 -16.73 -1.64
C LYS A 225 20.29 -16.31 -1.38
N ARG A 226 21.04 -15.95 -2.45
CA ARG A 226 22.44 -15.52 -2.35
C ARG A 226 22.59 -14.23 -1.53
N LEU A 227 21.73 -13.24 -1.78
CA LEU A 227 21.74 -11.99 -1.03
C LEU A 227 21.46 -12.22 0.46
N MET A 228 20.47 -13.05 0.78
CA MET A 228 20.16 -13.41 2.17
C MET A 228 21.32 -14.12 2.84
N LEU A 229 21.95 -15.06 2.16
CA LEU A 229 23.12 -15.78 2.69
C LEU A 229 24.26 -14.81 3.01
N GLN A 230 24.53 -13.87 2.12
CA GLN A 230 25.52 -12.81 2.34
C GLN A 230 25.16 -11.96 3.57
N MET A 231 23.93 -11.51 3.71
CA MET A 231 23.48 -10.74 4.88
C MET A 231 23.62 -11.53 6.18
N ILE A 232 23.29 -12.82 6.18
CA ILE A 232 23.43 -13.71 7.35
C ILE A 232 24.90 -13.85 7.74
N GLN A 233 25.79 -13.98 6.77
CA GLN A 233 27.24 -14.07 7.00
C GLN A 233 27.82 -12.74 7.51
N GLU A 234 27.33 -11.61 7.05
CA GLU A 234 27.71 -10.28 7.56
C GLU A 234 27.26 -10.05 9.02
N MET A 235 26.24 -10.78 9.49
CA MET A 235 25.78 -10.78 10.89
C MET A 235 26.62 -11.71 11.81
N ASP A 236 27.74 -12.25 11.33
CA ASP A 236 28.62 -13.14 12.08
C ASP A 236 27.93 -14.44 12.57
N LEU A 237 27.00 -14.93 11.76
CA LEU A 237 26.35 -16.22 11.99
C LEU A 237 27.07 -17.29 11.18
N ASP A 238 27.46 -18.38 11.84
CA ASP A 238 28.20 -19.52 11.25
C ASP A 238 27.38 -20.35 10.25
N ILE A 239 26.52 -19.66 9.47
CA ILE A 239 25.68 -20.28 8.45
C ILE A 239 26.35 -20.14 7.09
N ILE A 240 26.74 -21.28 6.49
CA ILE A 240 27.42 -21.31 5.18
C ILE A 240 26.46 -21.58 4.03
N ASP A 241 25.30 -22.17 4.29
CA ASP A 241 24.25 -22.42 3.30
C ASP A 241 22.91 -22.67 3.99
N PHE A 242 21.81 -22.49 3.26
CA PHE A 242 20.49 -22.92 3.70
C PHE A 242 19.67 -23.42 2.51
N ARG A 243 18.73 -24.31 2.79
CA ARG A 243 17.74 -24.78 1.83
C ARG A 243 16.34 -24.64 2.38
N VAL A 244 15.40 -24.46 1.46
CA VAL A 244 13.99 -24.35 1.76
C VAL A 244 13.29 -25.55 1.14
N GLU A 245 12.60 -26.35 1.92
CA GLU A 245 11.85 -27.53 1.48
C GLU A 245 10.38 -27.37 1.87
N GLU A 246 9.48 -27.73 0.96
CA GLU A 246 8.05 -27.80 1.21
C GLU A 246 7.69 -29.25 1.55
N ASN A 247 7.06 -29.46 2.71
CA ASN A 247 6.66 -30.80 3.14
C ASN A 247 5.24 -31.14 2.64
N GLU A 248 4.81 -32.39 2.79
CA GLU A 248 3.52 -32.92 2.33
C GLU A 248 2.28 -32.21 2.93
N ASN A 249 2.46 -31.33 3.90
CA ASN A 249 1.40 -30.56 4.57
C ASN A 249 1.46 -29.06 4.20
N ASP A 250 2.04 -28.69 3.06
CA ASP A 250 2.26 -27.30 2.62
C ASP A 250 3.03 -26.45 3.65
N ARG A 251 3.78 -27.09 4.54
CA ARG A 251 4.66 -26.39 5.48
C ARG A 251 6.04 -26.27 4.88
N ILE A 252 6.55 -25.06 4.90
CA ILE A 252 7.88 -24.77 4.43
C ILE A 252 8.87 -24.90 5.62
N GLU A 253 9.87 -25.74 5.47
CA GLU A 253 10.94 -25.95 6.43
C GLU A 253 12.24 -25.35 5.91
N VAL A 254 12.98 -24.68 6.78
CA VAL A 254 14.27 -24.08 6.45
C VAL A 254 15.36 -24.87 7.18
N PHE A 255 16.26 -25.44 6.42
CA PHE A 255 17.44 -26.17 6.93
C PHE A 255 18.67 -25.31 6.74
N THR A 256 19.43 -25.11 7.80
CA THR A 256 20.69 -24.36 7.77
C THR A 256 21.89 -25.31 7.83
N LYS A 257 22.95 -24.98 7.08
CA LYS A 257 24.22 -25.64 7.15
C LYS A 257 25.23 -24.72 7.86
N HIS A 258 25.79 -25.20 8.92
CA HIS A 258 26.81 -24.50 9.70
C HIS A 258 28.22 -24.99 9.33
N ILE A 259 29.24 -24.18 9.70
CA ILE A 259 30.66 -24.56 9.56
C ILE A 259 30.97 -25.75 10.46
#